data_28f3f1e86fc924f403ee46162ed5ea7c
#
_entry.id   28f3f1e86fc924f403ee46162ed5ea7c
#
_cell.length_a   1.000
_cell.length_b   1.000
_cell.length_c   1.000
_cell.angle_alpha   90.00
_cell.angle_beta   90.00
_cell.angle_gamma   90.00
#
_symmetry.space_group_name_H-M   'P 1'
#
loop_
_entity.id
_entity.type
_entity.pdbx_description
1 polymer ?
#
loop_
_entity_poly.entity_id
_entity_poly.type
_entity_poly.pdbx_seq_one_letter_code
_entity_poly.pdbx_strand_id
1 'polypeptide(L)'
;MDMIGKVRRMRLRDQLSLSEIAKRTGLSRNTVKKWLKAPGDVVPKYERVKLDGKLTAFEPILHQALTTDSHRPKQGRRSGRALFAQIQAQGYRGGYSAVTDYIRRWRVESAASPAKAFVPMSFELGEAFQFDWSVEAMLVGGVFYNVQVAHLKLCASRAFWLVAYPSQGHEMLFDAHTRSFQALGGVTRRGIYDNMRTAVDKVQRGKQRTVNARFAAMCSHYLFDADFCNVASGWEKGVVEKNVQDSRRRIWIEAATRRFGSFIELNAWLSERCRSVWSDTTHPIHRQFTVAEMWELEKPHLMSMPAPFDGYVERLARVSSTCLV
;
A
#
# COMPACT_ATOMS: atom_id res chain seq x y z
N MET A 1 20.94 -27.54 -19.73
CA MET A 1 20.91 -28.27 -21.03
C MET A 1 19.79 -29.28 -21.03
N ASP A 2 18.92 -29.24 -22.02
CA ASP A 2 17.76 -30.14 -22.13
C ASP A 2 18.22 -31.58 -22.44
N MET A 3 18.10 -32.45 -21.41
CA MET A 3 18.49 -33.88 -21.53
C MET A 3 17.58 -34.65 -22.48
N ILE A 4 16.33 -34.27 -22.65
CA ILE A 4 15.40 -34.93 -23.60
C ILE A 4 15.86 -34.62 -25.02
N GLY A 5 16.15 -33.37 -25.31
CA GLY A 5 16.69 -32.97 -26.59
C GLY A 5 18.01 -33.67 -26.92
N LYS A 6 18.86 -33.88 -25.90
CA LYS A 6 20.11 -34.67 -26.08
C LYS A 6 19.80 -36.13 -26.45
N VAL A 7 18.88 -36.79 -25.74
CA VAL A 7 18.50 -38.18 -26.04
C VAL A 7 17.88 -38.30 -27.44
N ARG A 8 17.03 -37.35 -27.83
CA ARG A 8 16.43 -37.32 -29.18
C ARG A 8 17.47 -37.13 -30.28
N ARG A 9 18.43 -36.21 -30.12
CA ARG A 9 19.53 -36.04 -31.08
C ARG A 9 20.35 -37.31 -31.23
N MET A 10 20.74 -37.95 -30.13
CA MET A 10 21.45 -39.20 -30.12
C MET A 10 20.71 -40.34 -30.87
N ARG A 11 19.38 -40.38 -30.78
CA ARG A 11 18.57 -41.40 -31.44
C ARG A 11 18.27 -41.07 -32.89
N LEU A 12 17.78 -39.84 -33.16
CA LEU A 12 17.19 -39.49 -34.45
C LEU A 12 18.25 -38.97 -35.43
N ARG A 13 19.28 -38.25 -34.95
CA ARG A 13 20.36 -37.70 -35.77
C ARG A 13 21.53 -38.67 -35.84
N ASP A 14 22.02 -39.11 -34.66
CA ASP A 14 23.23 -39.91 -34.55
C ASP A 14 22.96 -41.42 -34.62
N GLN A 15 21.70 -41.83 -34.77
CA GLN A 15 21.19 -43.22 -34.94
C GLN A 15 21.70 -44.23 -33.90
N LEU A 16 22.06 -43.76 -32.69
CA LEU A 16 22.58 -44.64 -31.64
C LEU A 16 21.50 -45.59 -31.10
N SER A 17 21.94 -46.80 -30.71
CA SER A 17 21.05 -47.76 -30.06
C SER A 17 20.57 -47.29 -28.68
N LEU A 18 19.41 -47.78 -28.21
CA LEU A 18 18.88 -47.43 -26.88
C LEU A 18 19.85 -47.80 -25.76
N SER A 19 20.60 -48.87 -25.93
CA SER A 19 21.60 -49.32 -24.96
C SER A 19 22.80 -48.36 -24.90
N GLU A 20 23.25 -47.91 -26.07
CA GLU A 20 24.36 -46.96 -26.16
C GLU A 20 23.96 -45.57 -25.60
N ILE A 21 22.74 -45.12 -25.90
CA ILE A 21 22.20 -43.87 -25.31
C ILE A 21 22.11 -43.99 -23.80
N ALA A 22 21.61 -45.11 -23.29
CA ALA A 22 21.52 -45.35 -21.84
C ALA A 22 22.89 -45.30 -21.17
N LYS A 23 23.90 -45.95 -21.77
CA LYS A 23 25.29 -45.96 -21.32
C LYS A 23 25.91 -44.56 -21.31
N ARG A 24 25.72 -43.76 -22.37
CA ARG A 24 26.27 -42.37 -22.48
C ARG A 24 25.59 -41.34 -21.64
N THR A 25 24.33 -41.56 -21.30
CA THR A 25 23.53 -40.57 -20.51
C THR A 25 23.38 -40.96 -19.06
N GLY A 26 23.74 -42.17 -18.64
CA GLY A 26 23.50 -42.70 -17.30
C GLY A 26 22.03 -43.02 -17.02
N LEU A 27 21.14 -42.94 -18.01
CA LEU A 27 19.71 -43.17 -17.84
C LEU A 27 19.34 -44.65 -18.04
N SER A 28 18.27 -45.10 -17.39
CA SER A 28 17.72 -46.42 -17.67
C SER A 28 17.20 -46.51 -19.12
N ARG A 29 17.27 -47.68 -19.73
CA ARG A 29 16.69 -47.92 -21.08
C ARG A 29 15.22 -47.61 -21.16
N ASN A 30 14.48 -47.84 -20.07
CA ASN A 30 13.05 -47.52 -19.98
C ASN A 30 12.82 -45.99 -19.97
N THR A 31 13.65 -45.22 -19.27
CA THR A 31 13.61 -43.75 -19.28
C THR A 31 13.91 -43.22 -20.71
N VAL A 32 14.92 -43.76 -21.39
CA VAL A 32 15.23 -43.38 -22.76
C VAL A 32 14.06 -43.65 -23.70
N LYS A 33 13.43 -44.86 -23.62
CA LYS A 33 12.21 -45.18 -24.39
C LYS A 33 11.06 -44.22 -24.11
N LYS A 34 10.81 -43.91 -22.80
CA LYS A 34 9.76 -43.00 -22.40
C LYS A 34 9.97 -41.59 -22.98
N TRP A 35 11.18 -41.08 -22.94
CA TRP A 35 11.50 -39.75 -23.48
C TRP A 35 11.46 -39.64 -24.99
N LEU A 36 11.77 -40.71 -25.69
CA LEU A 36 11.64 -40.78 -27.16
C LEU A 36 10.19 -40.80 -27.63
N LYS A 37 9.29 -41.39 -26.84
CA LYS A 37 7.85 -41.47 -27.13
C LYS A 37 7.07 -40.20 -26.67
N ALA A 38 7.62 -39.39 -25.76
CA ALA A 38 6.97 -38.20 -25.27
C ALA A 38 6.84 -37.12 -26.38
N PRO A 39 5.74 -36.34 -26.43
CA PRO A 39 5.63 -35.19 -27.33
C PRO A 39 6.78 -34.19 -27.11
N GLY A 40 7.13 -33.42 -28.16
CA GLY A 40 8.33 -32.56 -28.17
C GLY A 40 8.40 -31.44 -27.15
N ASP A 41 7.28 -31.03 -26.65
CA ASP A 41 7.03 -29.89 -25.76
C ASP A 41 6.81 -30.25 -24.28
N VAL A 42 6.81 -31.56 -23.96
CA VAL A 42 6.56 -32.06 -22.61
C VAL A 42 7.85 -32.21 -21.82
N VAL A 43 8.04 -31.40 -20.80
CA VAL A 43 9.06 -31.59 -19.76
C VAL A 43 8.54 -32.64 -18.77
N PRO A 44 9.19 -33.80 -18.59
CA PRO A 44 8.72 -34.80 -17.63
C PRO A 44 8.79 -34.22 -16.21
N LYS A 45 7.64 -33.98 -15.61
CA LYS A 45 7.54 -33.72 -14.17
C LYS A 45 7.39 -35.03 -13.42
N TYR A 46 8.21 -35.22 -12.39
CA TYR A 46 8.02 -36.33 -11.45
C TYR A 46 6.77 -36.01 -10.62
N GLU A 47 5.67 -36.66 -10.91
CA GLU A 47 4.47 -36.61 -10.07
C GLU A 47 4.64 -37.61 -8.93
N ARG A 48 4.88 -37.10 -7.72
CA ARG A 48 4.75 -37.91 -6.51
C ARG A 48 3.29 -38.33 -6.37
N VAL A 49 3.06 -39.63 -6.25
CA VAL A 49 1.78 -40.15 -5.79
C VAL A 49 1.50 -39.51 -4.45
N LYS A 50 0.42 -38.71 -4.36
CA LYS A 50 -0.03 -38.13 -3.10
C LYS A 50 -0.51 -39.27 -2.20
N LEU A 51 0.31 -39.65 -1.24
CA LEU A 51 -0.12 -40.54 -0.15
C LEU A 51 -1.04 -39.74 0.77
N ASP A 52 -2.12 -40.38 1.23
CA ASP A 52 -3.05 -39.79 2.18
C ASP A 52 -2.29 -39.42 3.47
N GLY A 53 -2.30 -38.13 3.78
CA GLY A 53 -1.66 -37.58 4.99
C GLY A 53 -2.60 -37.62 6.18
N LYS A 54 -2.05 -37.47 7.39
CA LYS A 54 -2.86 -37.39 8.64
C LYS A 54 -3.95 -36.31 8.61
N LEU A 55 -3.81 -35.29 7.74
CA LEU A 55 -4.76 -34.19 7.59
C LEU A 55 -5.94 -34.55 6.66
N THR A 56 -5.79 -35.52 5.75
CA THR A 56 -6.78 -35.82 4.69
C THR A 56 -8.17 -36.08 5.25
N ALA A 57 -8.27 -36.85 6.35
CA ALA A 57 -9.54 -37.09 7.02
C ALA A 57 -10.25 -35.85 7.59
N PHE A 58 -9.49 -34.76 7.84
CA PHE A 58 -9.98 -33.50 8.42
C PHE A 58 -10.13 -32.39 7.39
N GLU A 59 -9.70 -32.60 6.16
CA GLU A 59 -9.80 -31.59 5.07
C GLU A 59 -11.25 -31.16 4.82
N PRO A 60 -12.28 -32.02 4.83
CA PRO A 60 -13.68 -31.58 4.65
C PRO A 60 -14.15 -30.63 5.74
N ILE A 61 -13.73 -30.83 6.99
CA ILE A 61 -14.10 -30.01 8.14
C ILE A 61 -13.43 -28.63 8.00
N LEU A 62 -12.15 -28.61 7.64
CA LEU A 62 -11.42 -27.36 7.38
C LEU A 62 -12.01 -26.61 6.19
N HIS A 63 -12.36 -27.31 5.12
CA HIS A 63 -12.98 -26.71 3.94
C HIS A 63 -14.30 -26.03 4.30
N GLN A 64 -15.21 -26.72 4.98
CA GLN A 64 -16.49 -26.16 5.43
C GLN A 64 -16.28 -24.95 6.35
N ALA A 65 -15.34 -25.05 7.30
CA ALA A 65 -15.02 -23.99 8.23
C ALA A 65 -14.50 -22.73 7.49
N LEU A 66 -13.60 -22.88 6.53
CA LEU A 66 -13.04 -21.81 5.73
C LEU A 66 -14.05 -21.18 4.78
N THR A 67 -14.92 -21.99 4.17
CA THR A 67 -16.03 -21.52 3.33
C THR A 67 -17.00 -20.67 4.15
N THR A 68 -17.40 -21.13 5.33
CA THR A 68 -18.27 -20.35 6.24
C THR A 68 -17.59 -19.03 6.64
N ASP A 69 -16.29 -19.05 6.95
CA ASP A 69 -15.55 -17.86 7.35
C ASP A 69 -15.31 -16.88 6.18
N SER A 70 -15.32 -17.37 4.92
CA SER A 70 -15.18 -16.50 3.75
C SER A 70 -16.30 -15.46 3.64
N HIS A 71 -17.49 -15.80 4.09
CA HIS A 71 -18.68 -14.93 4.11
C HIS A 71 -18.74 -13.98 5.33
N ARG A 72 -17.80 -14.12 6.29
CA ARG A 72 -17.75 -13.26 7.48
C ARG A 72 -16.81 -12.09 7.31
N PRO A 73 -17.05 -10.96 8.00
CA PRO A 73 -16.08 -9.86 8.10
C PRO A 73 -14.73 -10.37 8.63
N LYS A 74 -13.63 -9.75 8.22
CA LYS A 74 -12.26 -10.19 8.57
C LYS A 74 -12.06 -10.39 10.09
N GLN A 75 -12.66 -9.55 10.92
CA GLN A 75 -12.61 -9.63 12.38
C GLN A 75 -13.36 -10.84 12.96
N GLY A 76 -14.36 -11.37 12.24
CA GLY A 76 -15.17 -12.53 12.67
C GLY A 76 -14.67 -13.87 12.13
N ARG A 77 -13.53 -13.92 11.43
CA ARG A 77 -12.96 -15.14 10.87
C ARG A 77 -12.07 -15.85 11.89
N ARG A 78 -12.17 -17.18 11.94
CA ARG A 78 -11.30 -18.00 12.80
C ARG A 78 -9.84 -17.87 12.37
N SER A 79 -8.96 -17.78 13.35
CA SER A 79 -7.52 -17.83 13.10
C SER A 79 -7.08 -19.26 12.73
N GLY A 80 -5.92 -19.39 12.07
CA GLY A 80 -5.36 -20.72 11.79
C GLY A 80 -5.14 -21.55 13.06
N ARG A 81 -4.84 -20.92 14.20
CA ARG A 81 -4.75 -21.59 15.50
C ARG A 81 -6.10 -22.09 16.01
N ALA A 82 -7.17 -21.32 15.81
CA ALA A 82 -8.52 -21.74 16.20
C ALA A 82 -9.00 -22.93 15.35
N LEU A 83 -8.73 -22.92 14.04
CA LEU A 83 -9.02 -24.06 13.16
C LEU A 83 -8.21 -25.31 13.53
N PHE A 84 -6.93 -25.14 13.88
CA PHE A 84 -6.09 -26.23 14.36
C PHE A 84 -6.62 -26.84 15.67
N ALA A 85 -6.97 -26.00 16.66
CA ALA A 85 -7.57 -26.46 17.92
C ALA A 85 -8.90 -27.19 17.69
N GLN A 86 -9.72 -26.72 16.75
CA GLN A 86 -10.99 -27.36 16.38
C GLN A 86 -10.79 -28.81 15.92
N ILE A 87 -9.84 -29.05 14.99
CA ILE A 87 -9.58 -30.41 14.48
C ILE A 87 -8.80 -31.27 15.48
N GLN A 88 -7.97 -30.67 16.35
CA GLN A 88 -7.33 -31.40 17.44
C GLN A 88 -8.36 -31.98 18.43
N ALA A 89 -9.40 -31.20 18.77
CA ALA A 89 -10.51 -31.68 19.58
C ALA A 89 -11.27 -32.86 18.94
N GLN A 90 -11.18 -33.00 17.60
CA GLN A 90 -11.76 -34.09 16.83
C GLN A 90 -10.78 -35.24 16.55
N GLY A 91 -9.59 -35.24 17.21
CA GLY A 91 -8.64 -36.32 17.14
C GLY A 91 -7.47 -36.14 16.16
N TYR A 92 -7.31 -34.96 15.57
CA TYR A 92 -6.12 -34.69 14.73
C TYR A 92 -4.84 -34.68 15.56
N ARG A 93 -3.88 -35.54 15.19
CA ARG A 93 -2.57 -35.65 15.84
C ARG A 93 -1.39 -35.26 14.93
N GLY A 94 -1.64 -34.38 13.98
CA GLY A 94 -0.59 -33.86 13.08
C GLY A 94 -0.09 -32.49 13.50
N GLY A 95 0.91 -31.96 12.76
CA GLY A 95 1.51 -30.66 13.01
C GLY A 95 0.65 -29.48 12.53
N TYR A 96 0.83 -28.33 13.18
CA TYR A 96 0.18 -27.06 12.79
C TYR A 96 0.58 -26.58 11.39
N SER A 97 1.82 -26.87 10.95
CA SER A 97 2.32 -26.51 9.61
C SER A 97 1.46 -27.11 8.49
N ALA A 98 1.02 -28.38 8.63
CA ALA A 98 0.15 -29.01 7.63
C ALA A 98 -1.20 -28.27 7.48
N VAL A 99 -1.77 -27.79 8.60
CA VAL A 99 -3.00 -27.02 8.61
C VAL A 99 -2.81 -25.66 7.95
N THR A 100 -1.71 -24.97 8.25
CA THR A 100 -1.41 -23.68 7.63
C THR A 100 -1.16 -23.80 6.13
N ASP A 101 -0.51 -24.88 5.69
CA ASP A 101 -0.29 -25.16 4.27
C ASP A 101 -1.59 -25.48 3.54
N TYR A 102 -2.51 -26.21 4.20
CA TYR A 102 -3.85 -26.43 3.67
C TYR A 102 -4.63 -25.12 3.54
N ILE A 103 -4.65 -24.27 4.57
CA ILE A 103 -5.31 -22.96 4.55
C ILE A 103 -4.75 -22.08 3.43
N ARG A 104 -3.43 -22.12 3.21
CA ARG A 104 -2.78 -21.37 2.12
C ARG A 104 -3.24 -21.86 0.75
N ARG A 105 -3.24 -23.16 0.52
CA ARG A 105 -3.72 -23.77 -0.74
C ARG A 105 -5.19 -23.45 -0.98
N TRP A 106 -6.05 -23.67 0.03
CA TRP A 106 -7.47 -23.37 -0.06
C TRP A 106 -7.73 -21.89 -0.43
N ARG A 107 -6.97 -20.94 0.15
CA ARG A 107 -7.09 -19.52 -0.20
C ARG A 107 -6.71 -19.23 -1.64
N VAL A 108 -5.71 -19.89 -2.18
CA VAL A 108 -5.29 -19.75 -3.59
C VAL A 108 -6.34 -20.34 -4.52
N GLU A 109 -6.86 -21.52 -4.21
CA GLU A 109 -7.89 -22.22 -4.99
C GLU A 109 -9.25 -21.53 -4.92
N SER A 110 -9.63 -21.04 -3.74
CA SER A 110 -10.90 -20.30 -3.52
C SER A 110 -10.84 -18.86 -3.99
N ALA A 111 -9.66 -18.28 -4.18
CA ALA A 111 -9.43 -16.99 -4.79
C ALA A 111 -9.61 -17.05 -6.33
N ALA A 112 -10.59 -17.82 -6.81
CA ALA A 112 -11.03 -17.82 -8.21
C ALA A 112 -11.76 -16.51 -8.64
N SER A 113 -11.74 -15.46 -7.82
CA SER A 113 -11.77 -14.08 -8.30
C SER A 113 -10.38 -13.75 -8.87
N PRO A 114 -10.28 -13.19 -10.07
CA PRO A 114 -9.00 -12.77 -10.60
C PRO A 114 -8.32 -11.93 -9.52
N ALA A 115 -7.15 -12.37 -9.04
CA ALA A 115 -6.33 -11.55 -8.17
C ALA A 115 -6.29 -10.19 -8.85
N LYS A 116 -6.87 -9.15 -8.21
CA LYS A 116 -6.81 -7.80 -8.76
C LYS A 116 -5.34 -7.54 -8.97
N ALA A 117 -4.91 -7.57 -10.22
CA ALA A 117 -3.52 -7.36 -10.56
C ALA A 117 -3.17 -6.01 -9.94
N PHE A 118 -2.28 -6.02 -8.96
CA PHE A 118 -1.75 -4.79 -8.40
C PHE A 118 -0.85 -4.20 -9.48
N VAL A 119 -1.40 -3.27 -10.23
CA VAL A 119 -0.63 -2.44 -11.15
C VAL A 119 -0.01 -1.34 -10.26
N PRO A 120 1.31 -1.34 -10.07
CA PRO A 120 1.96 -0.27 -9.34
C PRO A 120 1.61 1.06 -10.04
N MET A 121 1.04 2.02 -9.30
CA MET A 121 0.81 3.34 -9.85
C MET A 121 2.17 4.00 -10.09
N SER A 122 2.46 4.31 -11.33
CA SER A 122 3.57 5.14 -11.72
C SER A 122 3.07 6.57 -11.91
N PHE A 123 3.84 7.54 -11.45
CA PHE A 123 3.52 8.95 -11.55
C PHE A 123 4.68 9.67 -12.22
N GLU A 124 4.37 10.61 -13.10
CA GLU A 124 5.34 11.53 -13.67
C GLU A 124 5.79 12.56 -12.63
N LEU A 125 6.95 13.17 -12.85
CA LEU A 125 7.45 14.26 -12.02
C LEU A 125 6.47 15.45 -12.07
N GLY A 126 6.08 15.98 -10.92
CA GLY A 126 5.11 17.07 -10.80
C GLY A 126 3.65 16.68 -11.10
N GLU A 127 3.34 15.40 -11.27
CA GLU A 127 1.99 14.96 -11.61
C GLU A 127 1.03 15.07 -10.43
N ALA A 128 1.35 14.44 -9.30
CA ALA A 128 0.39 14.31 -8.22
C ALA A 128 1.02 14.32 -6.82
N PHE A 129 0.23 14.78 -5.86
CA PHE A 129 0.44 14.49 -4.43
C PHE A 129 -0.71 13.67 -3.86
N GLN A 130 -0.48 13.02 -2.74
CA GLN A 130 -1.52 12.40 -1.89
C GLN A 130 -1.58 13.11 -0.54
N PHE A 131 -2.80 13.34 -0.06
CA PHE A 131 -3.06 13.98 1.24
C PHE A 131 -3.82 13.06 2.18
N ASP A 132 -3.43 13.04 3.46
CA ASP A 132 -4.14 12.32 4.52
C ASP A 132 -3.98 12.99 5.89
N TRP A 133 -4.89 12.65 6.80
CA TRP A 133 -4.80 12.99 8.20
C TRP A 133 -4.42 11.77 9.04
N SER A 134 -3.59 11.98 10.07
CA SER A 134 -3.41 11.00 11.14
C SER A 134 -3.59 11.66 12.50
N VAL A 135 -3.80 10.83 13.52
CA VAL A 135 -3.92 11.28 14.90
C VAL A 135 -2.80 10.68 15.73
N GLU A 136 -2.07 11.53 16.43
CA GLU A 136 -0.95 11.12 17.29
C GLU A 136 -1.15 11.72 18.70
N ALA A 137 -1.10 10.86 19.71
CA ALA A 137 -1.30 11.28 21.12
C ALA A 137 0.01 11.79 21.70
N MET A 138 0.05 13.05 22.18
CA MET A 138 1.25 13.61 22.79
C MET A 138 0.98 14.82 23.69
N LEU A 139 1.98 15.20 24.49
CA LEU A 139 1.98 16.41 25.32
C LEU A 139 2.59 17.57 24.53
N VAL A 140 1.85 18.69 24.45
CA VAL A 140 2.33 19.97 23.90
C VAL A 140 2.00 21.07 24.88
N GLY A 141 2.98 21.85 25.32
CA GLY A 141 2.77 22.91 26.32
C GLY A 141 2.24 22.40 27.66
N GLY A 142 2.54 21.14 28.01
CA GLY A 142 2.02 20.50 29.23
C GLY A 142 0.57 20.00 29.15
N VAL A 143 -0.09 20.16 27.99
CA VAL A 143 -1.45 19.67 27.74
C VAL A 143 -1.42 18.45 26.85
N PHE A 144 -2.23 17.45 27.18
CA PHE A 144 -2.37 16.25 26.35
C PHE A 144 -3.32 16.52 25.20
N TYR A 145 -2.82 16.27 23.98
CA TYR A 145 -3.58 16.41 22.73
C TYR A 145 -3.64 15.09 21.95
N ASN A 146 -4.75 14.89 21.28
CA ASN A 146 -4.85 14.04 20.10
C ASN A 146 -4.50 14.92 18.87
N VAL A 147 -3.19 15.12 18.67
CA VAL A 147 -2.65 16.00 17.64
C VAL A 147 -3.10 15.51 16.27
N GLN A 148 -3.71 16.41 15.49
CA GLN A 148 -4.09 16.13 14.10
C GLN A 148 -2.90 16.45 13.20
N VAL A 149 -2.43 15.45 12.47
CA VAL A 149 -1.26 15.57 11.61
C VAL A 149 -1.67 15.48 10.16
N ALA A 150 -1.44 16.57 9.43
CA ALA A 150 -1.58 16.60 7.98
C ALA A 150 -0.35 15.95 7.32
N HIS A 151 -0.56 15.02 6.43
CA HIS A 151 0.45 14.37 5.59
C HIS A 151 0.21 14.76 4.14
N LEU A 152 1.11 15.50 3.53
CA LEU A 152 1.13 15.72 2.09
C LEU A 152 2.39 15.07 1.51
N LYS A 153 2.22 14.19 0.53
CA LYS A 153 3.31 13.41 -0.06
C LYS A 153 3.27 13.46 -1.58
N LEU A 154 4.36 13.88 -2.20
CA LEU A 154 4.55 13.80 -3.64
C LEU A 154 4.56 12.34 -4.10
N CYS A 155 3.87 12.06 -5.20
CA CYS A 155 3.71 10.69 -5.69
C CYS A 155 4.92 10.21 -6.47
N ALA A 156 5.67 11.07 -7.14
CA ALA A 156 6.86 10.69 -7.88
C ALA A 156 8.09 10.58 -6.96
N SER A 157 8.59 11.67 -6.40
CA SER A 157 9.80 11.67 -5.54
C SER A 157 9.63 11.01 -4.19
N ARG A 158 8.40 10.84 -3.71
CA ARG A 158 8.08 10.39 -2.35
C ARG A 158 8.45 11.39 -1.25
N ALA A 159 8.88 12.60 -1.59
CA ALA A 159 9.05 13.67 -0.61
C ALA A 159 7.71 13.99 0.06
N PHE A 160 7.73 14.22 1.35
CA PHE A 160 6.52 14.44 2.14
C PHE A 160 6.70 15.57 3.14
N TRP A 161 5.60 16.17 3.53
CA TRP A 161 5.60 17.20 4.56
C TRP A 161 4.54 16.90 5.61
N LEU A 162 4.89 17.14 6.87
CA LEU A 162 4.02 16.94 8.03
C LEU A 162 3.75 18.27 8.70
N VAL A 163 2.49 18.53 9.03
CA VAL A 163 2.10 19.67 9.85
C VAL A 163 1.16 19.24 10.95
N ALA A 164 1.44 19.61 12.17
CA ALA A 164 0.69 19.25 13.37
C ALA A 164 -0.24 20.38 13.81
N TYR A 165 -1.47 20.02 14.17
CA TYR A 165 -2.53 20.93 14.60
C TYR A 165 -3.26 20.41 15.85
N PRO A 166 -3.87 21.33 16.65
CA PRO A 166 -4.69 20.92 17.80
C PRO A 166 -6.03 20.32 17.38
N SER A 167 -6.53 20.65 16.19
CA SER A 167 -7.83 20.22 15.67
C SER A 167 -7.77 20.03 14.15
N GLN A 168 -8.87 19.52 13.57
CA GLN A 168 -9.03 19.31 12.14
C GLN A 168 -10.20 20.16 11.63
N GLY A 169 -9.91 21.11 10.77
CA GLY A 169 -10.88 22.02 10.16
C GLY A 169 -10.44 22.50 8.78
N HIS A 170 -11.25 23.33 8.14
CA HIS A 170 -10.92 23.91 6.84
C HIS A 170 -9.67 24.79 6.91
N GLU A 171 -9.56 25.61 7.95
CA GLU A 171 -8.43 26.52 8.15
C GLU A 171 -7.11 25.75 8.26
N MET A 172 -7.11 24.65 9.03
CA MET A 172 -5.95 23.76 9.18
C MET A 172 -5.64 23.03 7.88
N LEU A 173 -6.66 22.63 7.13
CA LEU A 173 -6.48 22.03 5.81
C LEU A 173 -5.79 22.99 4.84
N PHE A 174 -6.26 24.23 4.79
CA PHE A 174 -5.69 25.25 3.90
C PHE A 174 -4.26 25.64 4.29
N ASP A 175 -4.00 25.83 5.59
CA ASP A 175 -2.65 26.10 6.11
C ASP A 175 -1.70 24.92 5.86
N ALA A 176 -2.18 23.67 6.01
CA ALA A 176 -1.40 22.49 5.73
C ALA A 176 -0.95 22.41 4.25
N HIS A 177 -1.84 22.74 3.32
CA HIS A 177 -1.51 22.80 1.90
C HIS A 177 -0.51 23.92 1.60
N THR A 178 -0.78 25.12 2.12
CA THR A 178 0.11 26.30 1.99
C THR A 178 1.53 25.96 2.46
N ARG A 179 1.68 25.47 3.69
CA ARG A 179 3.00 25.12 4.25
C ARG A 179 3.67 23.99 3.50
N SER A 180 2.90 22.99 3.07
CA SER A 180 3.45 21.86 2.33
C SER A 180 3.94 22.29 0.95
N PHE A 181 3.18 23.07 0.21
CA PHE A 181 3.60 23.59 -1.10
C PHE A 181 4.82 24.51 -1.01
N GLN A 182 4.87 25.38 0.02
CA GLN A 182 6.05 26.21 0.29
C GLN A 182 7.29 25.34 0.55
N ALA A 183 7.17 24.33 1.40
CA ALA A 183 8.28 23.48 1.79
C ALA A 183 8.78 22.58 0.64
N LEU A 184 7.85 22.10 -0.21
CA LEU A 184 8.14 21.24 -1.36
C LEU A 184 8.57 22.04 -2.60
N GLY A 185 8.39 23.36 -2.59
CA GLY A 185 8.85 24.27 -3.65
C GLY A 185 7.88 24.44 -4.81
N GLY A 186 6.61 24.07 -4.65
CA GLY A 186 5.58 24.24 -5.68
C GLY A 186 4.39 23.32 -5.51
N VAL A 187 3.52 23.30 -6.52
CA VAL A 187 2.25 22.58 -6.55
C VAL A 187 2.27 21.57 -7.69
N THR A 188 1.76 20.35 -7.47
CA THR A 188 1.56 19.36 -8.54
C THR A 188 0.26 19.64 -9.30
N ARG A 189 0.08 19.02 -10.46
CA ARG A 189 -1.11 19.20 -11.31
C ARG A 189 -2.40 18.68 -10.67
N ARG A 190 -2.31 17.65 -9.79
CA ARG A 190 -3.47 17.10 -9.09
C ARG A 190 -3.16 16.65 -7.67
N GLY A 191 -4.17 16.70 -6.81
CA GLY A 191 -4.15 16.20 -5.44
C GLY A 191 -5.10 15.01 -5.27
N ILE A 192 -4.62 13.94 -4.66
CA ILE A 192 -5.38 12.71 -4.42
C ILE A 192 -5.81 12.68 -2.95
N TYR A 193 -7.11 12.59 -2.72
CA TYR A 193 -7.73 12.68 -1.40
C TYR A 193 -8.61 11.47 -1.09
N ASP A 194 -8.77 11.20 0.20
CA ASP A 194 -9.90 10.39 0.67
C ASP A 194 -11.17 11.24 0.77
N ASN A 195 -12.30 10.59 1.09
CA ASN A 195 -13.59 11.25 1.30
C ASN A 195 -13.63 11.97 2.67
N MET A 196 -12.69 12.87 2.93
CA MET A 196 -12.66 13.64 4.17
C MET A 196 -13.75 14.71 4.19
N ARG A 197 -14.34 14.94 5.37
CA ARG A 197 -15.47 15.89 5.55
C ARG A 197 -15.13 17.34 5.18
N THR A 198 -13.87 17.74 5.28
CA THR A 198 -13.40 19.08 4.90
C THR A 198 -13.27 19.28 3.39
N ALA A 199 -13.27 18.21 2.60
CA ALA A 199 -13.18 18.29 1.14
C ALA A 199 -14.49 17.89 0.44
N VAL A 200 -15.30 17.02 1.05
CA VAL A 200 -16.51 16.45 0.45
C VAL A 200 -17.71 16.62 1.37
N ASP A 201 -18.73 17.35 0.91
CA ASP A 201 -19.99 17.53 1.65
C ASP A 201 -20.89 16.30 1.51
N LYS A 202 -20.89 15.64 0.35
CA LYS A 202 -21.71 14.46 0.10
C LYS A 202 -21.02 13.48 -0.86
N VAL A 203 -20.92 12.24 -0.42
CA VAL A 203 -20.44 11.12 -1.23
C VAL A 203 -21.63 10.51 -1.99
N GLN A 204 -21.55 10.42 -3.32
CA GLN A 204 -22.54 9.78 -4.19
C GLN A 204 -22.04 8.42 -4.68
N ARG A 205 -22.78 7.75 -5.58
CA ARG A 205 -22.34 6.47 -6.16
C ARG A 205 -21.12 6.65 -7.08
N GLY A 206 -20.16 5.75 -6.99
CA GLY A 206 -18.94 5.76 -7.81
C GLY A 206 -17.98 6.90 -7.41
N LYS A 207 -17.44 7.62 -8.40
CA LYS A 207 -16.51 8.77 -8.20
C LYS A 207 -17.21 10.12 -8.04
N GLN A 208 -18.54 10.19 -8.13
CA GLN A 208 -19.26 11.45 -8.00
C GLN A 208 -19.26 11.94 -6.55
N ARG A 209 -18.91 13.21 -6.36
CA ARG A 209 -18.81 13.90 -5.06
C ARG A 209 -19.44 15.28 -5.18
N THR A 210 -20.09 15.72 -4.10
CA THR A 210 -20.37 17.15 -3.90
C THR A 210 -19.18 17.71 -3.12
N VAL A 211 -18.30 18.40 -3.83
CA VAL A 211 -17.07 18.97 -3.27
C VAL A 211 -17.45 20.21 -2.47
N ASN A 212 -16.84 20.38 -1.30
CA ASN A 212 -17.02 21.56 -0.48
C ASN A 212 -16.56 22.84 -1.23
N ALA A 213 -17.36 23.88 -1.22
CA ALA A 213 -17.09 25.10 -1.99
C ALA A 213 -15.79 25.80 -1.60
N ARG A 214 -15.46 25.85 -0.29
CA ARG A 214 -14.19 26.43 0.20
C ARG A 214 -12.98 25.61 -0.21
N PHE A 215 -13.11 24.27 -0.19
CA PHE A 215 -12.08 23.38 -0.69
C PHE A 215 -11.86 23.55 -2.21
N ALA A 216 -12.95 23.64 -2.99
CA ALA A 216 -12.89 23.89 -4.42
C ALA A 216 -12.23 25.24 -4.74
N ALA A 217 -12.48 26.29 -3.93
CA ALA A 217 -11.82 27.58 -4.06
C ALA A 217 -10.30 27.49 -3.82
N MET A 218 -9.85 26.72 -2.82
CA MET A 218 -8.43 26.45 -2.61
C MET A 218 -7.80 25.70 -3.80
N CYS A 219 -8.45 24.66 -4.33
CA CYS A 219 -7.96 23.93 -5.50
C CYS A 219 -7.79 24.87 -6.71
N SER A 220 -8.80 25.71 -6.96
CA SER A 220 -8.75 26.70 -8.05
C SER A 220 -7.67 27.76 -7.86
N HIS A 221 -7.43 28.19 -6.60
CA HIS A 221 -6.37 29.15 -6.28
C HIS A 221 -4.98 28.58 -6.55
N TYR A 222 -4.73 27.34 -6.17
CA TYR A 222 -3.45 26.66 -6.39
C TYR A 222 -3.35 25.94 -7.74
N LEU A 223 -4.40 26.00 -8.57
CA LEU A 223 -4.45 25.47 -9.94
C LEU A 223 -4.25 23.95 -10.04
N PHE A 224 -4.64 23.18 -9.05
CA PHE A 224 -4.59 21.73 -9.13
C PHE A 224 -5.99 21.08 -9.16
N ASP A 225 -6.08 19.93 -9.81
CA ASP A 225 -7.29 19.13 -9.84
C ASP A 225 -7.39 18.24 -8.59
N ALA A 226 -8.56 18.17 -8.00
CA ALA A 226 -8.81 17.28 -6.86
C ALA A 226 -9.41 15.95 -7.32
N ASP A 227 -8.65 14.85 -7.09
CA ASP A 227 -9.08 13.49 -7.35
C ASP A 227 -9.47 12.81 -6.02
N PHE A 228 -10.64 12.15 -6.01
CA PHE A 228 -11.10 11.42 -4.83
C PHE A 228 -11.03 9.91 -5.06
N CYS A 229 -10.46 9.20 -4.09
CA CYS A 229 -10.41 7.75 -4.12
C CYS A 229 -11.81 7.13 -4.10
N ASN A 230 -11.98 6.00 -4.76
CA ASN A 230 -13.21 5.24 -4.67
C ASN A 230 -13.42 4.72 -3.24
N VAL A 231 -14.69 4.58 -2.83
CA VAL A 231 -15.03 3.96 -1.56
C VAL A 231 -14.45 2.53 -1.52
N ALA A 232 -13.73 2.18 -0.45
CA ALA A 232 -13.07 0.90 -0.24
C ALA A 232 -11.91 0.56 -1.21
N SER A 233 -11.31 1.56 -1.89
CA SER A 233 -10.18 1.39 -2.80
C SER A 233 -8.86 1.88 -2.18
N GLY A 234 -8.48 1.36 -1.01
CA GLY A 234 -7.27 1.75 -0.29
C GLY A 234 -5.97 1.66 -1.12
N TRP A 235 -5.95 0.83 -2.19
CA TRP A 235 -4.80 0.75 -3.09
C TRP A 235 -4.54 2.06 -3.87
N GLU A 236 -5.57 2.89 -4.11
CA GLU A 236 -5.43 4.19 -4.79
C GLU A 236 -4.68 5.21 -3.90
N LYS A 237 -4.65 4.98 -2.58
CA LYS A 237 -4.03 5.85 -1.57
C LYS A 237 -2.76 5.25 -0.92
N GLY A 238 -2.28 4.14 -1.44
CA GLY A 238 -1.19 3.36 -0.82
C GLY A 238 0.11 4.13 -0.57
N VAL A 239 0.35 5.25 -1.27
CA VAL A 239 1.57 6.06 -1.12
C VAL A 239 1.55 6.83 0.20
N VAL A 240 0.43 7.50 0.55
CA VAL A 240 0.34 8.29 1.78
C VAL A 240 0.01 7.42 3.00
N GLU A 241 -0.80 6.39 2.86
CA GLU A 241 -1.07 5.44 3.97
C GLU A 241 0.23 4.80 4.48
N LYS A 242 1.11 4.41 3.57
CA LYS A 242 2.44 3.94 3.94
C LYS A 242 3.26 5.04 4.62
N ASN A 243 3.13 6.30 4.18
CA ASN A 243 3.81 7.43 4.83
C ASN A 243 3.37 7.61 6.28
N VAL A 244 2.09 7.49 6.58
CA VAL A 244 1.58 7.55 7.97
C VAL A 244 2.23 6.47 8.83
N GLN A 245 2.31 5.22 8.34
CA GLN A 245 2.96 4.13 9.06
C GLN A 245 4.46 4.34 9.24
N ASP A 246 5.16 4.80 8.20
CA ASP A 246 6.61 5.05 8.26
C ASP A 246 6.94 6.24 9.16
N SER A 247 6.10 7.30 9.16
CA SER A 247 6.22 8.45 10.06
C SER A 247 6.05 8.04 11.52
N ARG A 248 5.08 7.16 11.83
CA ARG A 248 4.92 6.63 13.20
C ARG A 248 6.16 5.92 13.69
N ARG A 249 6.82 5.14 12.85
CA ARG A 249 8.02 4.37 13.21
C ARG A 249 9.28 5.22 13.32
N ARG A 250 9.41 6.28 12.52
CA ARG A 250 10.66 7.04 12.40
C ARG A 250 10.62 8.41 13.09
N ILE A 251 9.45 9.06 13.10
CA ILE A 251 9.28 10.43 13.59
C ILE A 251 8.54 10.43 14.92
N TRP A 252 7.38 9.78 15.01
CA TRP A 252 6.55 9.88 16.20
C TRP A 252 7.09 9.11 17.40
N ILE A 253 7.84 8.02 17.21
CA ILE A 253 8.58 7.36 18.30
C ILE A 253 9.61 8.31 18.90
N GLU A 254 10.34 9.07 18.08
CA GLU A 254 11.30 10.07 18.56
C GLU A 254 10.58 11.27 19.19
N ALA A 255 9.48 11.77 18.58
CA ALA A 255 8.68 12.85 19.14
C ALA A 255 8.17 12.55 20.55
N ALA A 256 7.79 11.28 20.82
CA ALA A 256 7.31 10.84 22.13
C ALA A 256 8.37 10.96 23.25
N THR A 257 9.65 11.01 22.89
CA THR A 257 10.77 11.19 23.87
C THR A 257 11.10 12.65 24.13
N ARG A 258 10.50 13.59 23.38
CA ARG A 258 10.76 15.03 23.44
C ARG A 258 9.61 15.77 24.14
N ARG A 259 9.93 16.97 24.61
CA ARG A 259 8.95 17.90 25.14
C ARG A 259 8.89 19.11 24.22
N PHE A 260 7.69 19.49 23.82
CA PHE A 260 7.42 20.65 22.98
C PHE A 260 6.58 21.66 23.76
N GLY A 261 7.04 22.88 23.85
CA GLY A 261 6.35 23.98 24.53
C GLY A 261 5.15 24.51 23.76
N SER A 262 5.11 24.31 22.43
CA SER A 262 4.05 24.80 21.55
C SER A 262 3.95 23.99 20.25
N PHE A 263 2.83 24.17 19.53
CA PHE A 263 2.68 23.64 18.16
C PHE A 263 3.66 24.27 17.17
N ILE A 264 4.13 25.49 17.42
CA ILE A 264 5.15 26.17 16.61
C ILE A 264 6.47 25.40 16.71
N GLU A 265 6.91 25.09 17.92
CA GLU A 265 8.13 24.31 18.18
C GLU A 265 8.02 22.89 17.62
N LEU A 266 6.89 22.21 17.81
CA LEU A 266 6.64 20.90 17.24
C LEU A 266 6.74 20.94 15.72
N ASN A 267 6.12 21.91 15.05
CA ASN A 267 6.15 22.02 13.59
C ASN A 267 7.53 22.41 13.05
N ALA A 268 8.31 23.24 13.77
CA ALA A 268 9.69 23.51 13.41
C ALA A 268 10.53 22.23 13.43
N TRP A 269 10.42 21.45 14.50
CA TRP A 269 11.11 20.17 14.61
C TRP A 269 10.65 19.16 13.53
N LEU A 270 9.34 19.07 13.26
CA LEU A 270 8.81 18.20 12.20
C LEU A 270 9.39 18.55 10.83
N SER A 271 9.57 19.85 10.57
CA SER A 271 10.16 20.36 9.32
C SER A 271 11.60 19.86 9.11
N GLU A 272 12.41 19.89 10.16
CA GLU A 272 13.78 19.36 10.13
C GLU A 272 13.79 17.84 9.95
N ARG A 273 12.89 17.14 10.67
CA ARG A 273 12.80 15.68 10.58
C ARG A 273 12.32 15.18 9.23
N CYS A 274 11.37 15.88 8.58
CA CYS A 274 10.96 15.53 7.22
C CYS A 274 12.17 15.56 6.27
N ARG A 275 12.96 16.62 6.27
CA ARG A 275 14.15 16.77 5.41
C ARG A 275 15.21 15.70 5.72
N SER A 276 15.50 15.46 7.00
CA SER A 276 16.44 14.41 7.41
C SER A 276 15.98 13.03 6.89
N VAL A 277 14.70 12.69 7.05
CA VAL A 277 14.17 11.41 6.56
C VAL A 277 14.23 11.30 5.03
N TRP A 278 14.08 12.39 4.28
CA TRP A 278 14.27 12.36 2.82
C TRP A 278 15.69 12.00 2.43
N SER A 279 16.68 12.57 3.12
CA SER A 279 18.10 12.29 2.86
C SER A 279 18.49 10.86 3.22
N ASP A 280 17.92 10.32 4.30
CA ASP A 280 18.22 8.98 4.83
C ASP A 280 17.43 7.86 4.13
N THR A 281 16.43 8.19 3.31
CA THR A 281 15.55 7.20 2.71
C THR A 281 15.87 6.98 1.24
N THR A 282 16.25 5.76 0.88
CA THR A 282 16.38 5.35 -0.52
C THR A 282 15.01 5.32 -1.20
N HIS A 283 14.93 5.87 -2.42
CA HIS A 283 13.70 5.90 -3.20
C HIS A 283 13.23 4.46 -3.54
N PRO A 284 11.95 4.10 -3.31
CA PRO A 284 11.51 2.71 -3.40
C PRO A 284 11.56 2.11 -4.81
N ILE A 285 11.47 2.95 -5.85
CA ILE A 285 11.51 2.53 -7.26
C ILE A 285 12.91 2.81 -7.83
N HIS A 286 13.39 4.03 -7.74
CA HIS A 286 14.69 4.48 -8.26
C HIS A 286 15.76 4.36 -7.16
N ARG A 287 16.16 3.14 -6.86
CA ARG A 287 17.02 2.80 -5.71
C ARG A 287 18.42 3.42 -5.74
N GLN A 288 18.84 3.97 -6.86
CA GLN A 288 20.09 4.73 -7.00
C GLN A 288 20.03 6.13 -6.40
N PHE A 289 18.82 6.61 -6.08
CA PHE A 289 18.59 7.93 -5.51
C PHE A 289 17.97 7.83 -4.11
N THR A 290 18.24 8.83 -3.29
CA THR A 290 17.46 9.13 -2.08
C THR A 290 16.17 9.84 -2.44
N VAL A 291 15.24 9.94 -1.47
CA VAL A 291 14.02 10.76 -1.64
C VAL A 291 14.37 12.23 -1.85
N ALA A 292 15.41 12.73 -1.19
CA ALA A 292 15.87 14.12 -1.34
C ALA A 292 16.39 14.39 -2.77
N GLU A 293 17.22 13.50 -3.31
CA GLU A 293 17.73 13.63 -4.69
C GLU A 293 16.60 13.54 -5.72
N MET A 294 15.65 12.64 -5.52
CA MET A 294 14.46 12.55 -6.39
C MET A 294 13.56 13.77 -6.28
N TRP A 295 13.47 14.40 -5.11
CA TRP A 295 12.74 15.66 -4.95
C TRP A 295 13.41 16.81 -5.70
N GLU A 296 14.73 16.94 -5.68
CA GLU A 296 15.44 17.94 -6.49
C GLU A 296 15.19 17.76 -8.00
N LEU A 297 15.05 16.50 -8.47
CA LEU A 297 14.66 16.22 -9.86
C LEU A 297 13.19 16.56 -10.14
N GLU A 298 12.29 16.40 -9.16
CA GLU A 298 10.86 16.71 -9.32
C GLU A 298 10.55 18.20 -9.23
N LYS A 299 11.28 18.94 -8.42
CA LYS A 299 11.05 20.36 -8.13
C LYS A 299 10.89 21.27 -9.38
N PRO A 300 11.69 21.13 -10.45
CA PRO A 300 11.50 21.94 -11.68
C PRO A 300 10.20 21.64 -12.43
N HIS A 301 9.53 20.51 -12.13
CA HIS A 301 8.28 20.09 -12.75
C HIS A 301 7.04 20.51 -11.95
N LEU A 302 7.22 21.09 -10.77
CA LEU A 302 6.14 21.64 -9.97
C LEU A 302 5.70 23.00 -10.54
N MET A 303 4.40 23.27 -10.48
CA MET A 303 3.87 24.60 -10.78
C MET A 303 4.32 25.61 -9.72
N SER A 304 4.58 26.83 -10.12
CA SER A 304 4.91 27.91 -9.19
C SER A 304 3.79 28.12 -8.19
N MET A 305 4.13 28.25 -6.92
CA MET A 305 3.16 28.54 -5.87
C MET A 305 2.73 30.01 -5.95
N PRO A 306 1.40 30.30 -6.04
CA PRO A 306 0.89 31.66 -5.91
C PRO A 306 1.02 32.16 -4.46
N ALA A 307 0.51 33.34 -4.17
CA ALA A 307 0.36 33.82 -2.80
C ALA A 307 -0.38 32.80 -1.94
N PRO A 308 -0.13 32.73 -0.63
CA PRO A 308 -0.88 31.83 0.26
C PRO A 308 -2.39 32.03 0.13
N PHE A 309 -3.13 30.90 0.09
CA PHE A 309 -4.59 30.97 0.03
C PHE A 309 -5.15 31.56 1.33
N ASP A 310 -5.94 32.62 1.22
CA ASP A 310 -6.68 33.21 2.32
C ASP A 310 -8.02 32.49 2.50
N GLY A 311 -8.03 31.48 3.36
CA GLY A 311 -9.20 30.67 3.64
C GLY A 311 -10.13 31.27 4.71
N TYR A 312 -10.42 32.56 4.66
CA TYR A 312 -11.27 33.24 5.64
C TYR A 312 -12.66 32.62 5.77
N VAL A 313 -13.27 32.80 6.94
CA VAL A 313 -14.67 32.45 7.20
C VAL A 313 -15.50 33.70 7.12
N GLU A 314 -16.29 33.85 6.08
CA GLU A 314 -17.27 34.91 5.97
C GLU A 314 -18.46 34.64 6.91
N ARG A 315 -18.77 35.63 7.77
CA ARG A 315 -19.97 35.60 8.59
C ARG A 315 -20.75 36.88 8.36
N LEU A 316 -21.95 36.73 7.81
CA LEU A 316 -22.90 37.82 7.72
C LEU A 316 -23.48 38.08 9.12
N ALA A 317 -23.25 39.25 9.65
CA ALA A 317 -23.82 39.71 10.92
C ALA A 317 -24.57 41.00 10.72
N ARG A 318 -25.67 41.14 11.46
CA ARG A 318 -26.46 42.38 11.45
C ARG A 318 -25.82 43.36 12.43
N VAL A 319 -25.34 44.46 11.90
CA VAL A 319 -24.80 45.55 12.74
C VAL A 319 -25.93 46.31 13.40
N SER A 320 -25.85 46.52 14.74
CA SER A 320 -26.80 47.32 15.47
C SER A 320 -26.66 48.79 15.14
N SER A 321 -27.64 49.61 15.57
CA SER A 321 -27.57 51.08 15.41
C SER A 321 -26.38 51.72 16.18
N THR A 322 -25.78 50.97 17.11
CA THR A 322 -24.57 51.36 17.88
C THR A 322 -23.27 50.82 17.25
N CYS A 323 -23.29 50.35 16.00
CA CYS A 323 -22.17 49.75 15.27
C CYS A 323 -21.54 48.50 15.94
N LEU A 324 -22.29 47.78 16.76
CA LEU A 324 -21.90 46.52 17.38
C LEU A 324 -22.46 45.34 16.60
N VAL A 325 -21.66 44.29 16.44
CA VAL A 325 -21.98 43.02 15.76
C VAL A 325 -22.33 41.95 16.79
#